data_0e3d9d9bdf7579fa7ee793fdc1282d70
#
_entry.id   0e3d9d9bdf7579fa7ee793fdc1282d70
#
_cell.length_a   1.000
_cell.length_b   1.000
_cell.length_c   1.000
_cell.angle_alpha   90.00
_cell.angle_beta   90.00
_cell.angle_gamma   90.00
#
_symmetry.space_group_name_H-M   'P 1'
#
loop_
_entity.id
_entity.type
_entity.pdbx_description
1 polymer ?
#
loop_
_entity_poly.entity_id
_entity_poly.type
_entity_poly.pdbx_seq_one_letter_code
_entity_poly.pdbx_strand_id
1 'polypeptide(L)'
;MFDKPNQLIFYINVILIAFGVLVALLTDYVVIGLIFAICASLLVFDQIKQNKSAFTIADLRKQLTIHDTGGSKATLIQTQMTAACHASNSEYWFRNIRAIGSISNFKINGNHPAAQFLENGSYQVCMKLPPELKATQGSDLTLSYEYEDAFTQTEGLLSHVVGDDTRQLHLVVELPEGRSITSAKFFCRQDGVEEALLPPVVTGQTKIEADIKNPRLGAEYCLQWNWSEEGIFKKLGRFF
;
A
#
# COMPACT_ATOMS: atom_id res chain seq x y z
N MET A 1 -0.27 8.38 -5.47
CA MET A 1 -0.45 9.57 -6.31
C MET A 1 0.64 10.54 -5.89
N PHE A 2 1.74 10.63 -6.66
CA PHE A 2 2.70 11.70 -6.42
C PHE A 2 1.92 12.99 -6.56
N ASP A 3 1.85 13.75 -5.49
CA ASP A 3 1.13 15.02 -5.46
C ASP A 3 1.69 15.91 -6.57
N LYS A 4 0.91 16.09 -7.66
CA LYS A 4 1.25 17.09 -8.69
C LYS A 4 1.68 18.44 -8.09
N PRO A 5 1.12 18.90 -6.93
CA PRO A 5 1.62 20.09 -6.25
C PRO A 5 3.09 19.96 -5.81
N ASN A 6 3.57 18.82 -5.35
CA ASN A 6 4.96 18.66 -4.92
C ASN A 6 5.97 18.73 -6.06
N GLN A 7 5.63 18.21 -7.24
CA GLN A 7 6.46 18.39 -8.44
C GLN A 7 6.47 19.84 -8.91
N LEU A 8 5.33 20.51 -8.91
CA LEU A 8 5.23 21.92 -9.29
C LEU A 8 6.09 22.80 -8.35
N ILE A 9 6.00 22.58 -7.05
CA ILE A 9 6.79 23.31 -6.05
C ILE A 9 8.29 23.04 -6.24
N PHE A 10 8.69 21.78 -6.53
CA PHE A 10 10.07 21.44 -6.85
C PHE A 10 10.58 22.22 -8.05
N TYR A 11 9.84 22.25 -9.18
CA TYR A 11 10.22 23.02 -10.37
C TYR A 11 10.27 24.53 -10.11
N ILE A 12 9.32 25.06 -9.33
CA ILE A 12 9.34 26.48 -8.94
C ILE A 12 10.62 26.80 -8.16
N ASN A 13 11.00 25.96 -7.21
CA ASN A 13 12.22 26.16 -6.42
C ASN A 13 13.50 26.09 -7.27
N VAL A 14 13.57 25.14 -8.22
CA VAL A 14 14.69 25.05 -9.17
C VAL A 14 14.78 26.31 -10.04
N ILE A 15 13.66 26.84 -10.51
CA ILE A 15 13.60 28.08 -11.30
C ILE A 15 14.04 29.29 -10.44
N LEU A 16 13.62 29.38 -9.18
CA LEU A 16 14.03 30.43 -8.25
C LEU A 16 15.52 30.43 -7.98
N ILE A 17 16.13 29.22 -7.81
CA ILE A 17 17.58 29.09 -7.65
C ILE A 17 18.30 29.61 -8.91
N ALA A 18 17.87 29.15 -10.10
CA ALA A 18 18.47 29.55 -11.35
C ALA A 18 18.35 31.07 -11.58
N PHE A 19 17.19 31.65 -11.26
CA PHE A 19 16.96 33.08 -11.34
C PHE A 19 17.82 33.88 -10.35
N GLY A 20 17.96 33.42 -9.11
CA GLY A 20 18.82 34.03 -8.10
C GLY A 20 20.30 34.07 -8.51
N VAL A 21 20.78 32.95 -9.11
CA VAL A 21 22.14 32.86 -9.65
C VAL A 21 22.31 33.80 -10.85
N LEU A 22 21.34 33.87 -11.74
CA LEU A 22 21.38 34.76 -12.91
C LEU A 22 21.41 36.25 -12.49
N VAL A 23 20.59 36.64 -11.51
CA VAL A 23 20.58 37.98 -10.94
C VAL A 23 21.93 38.32 -10.29
N ALA A 24 22.53 37.38 -9.56
CA ALA A 24 23.84 37.53 -8.94
C ALA A 24 24.96 37.72 -9.99
N LEU A 25 24.86 37.10 -11.13
CA LEU A 25 25.83 37.20 -12.24
C LEU A 25 25.68 38.50 -13.06
N LEU A 26 24.46 39.07 -13.11
CA LEU A 26 24.15 40.23 -13.94
C LEU A 26 24.20 41.55 -13.16
N THR A 27 24.27 41.50 -11.85
CA THR A 27 24.26 42.69 -10.97
C THR A 27 25.36 42.59 -9.91
N ASP A 28 25.82 43.72 -9.39
CA ASP A 28 26.79 43.80 -8.30
C ASP A 28 26.20 43.32 -6.93
N TYR A 29 24.97 42.81 -6.95
CA TYR A 29 24.28 42.31 -5.76
C TYR A 29 24.53 40.80 -5.49
N VAL A 30 25.79 40.38 -5.59
CA VAL A 30 26.22 38.98 -5.36
C VAL A 30 25.73 38.42 -4.02
N VAL A 31 25.68 39.25 -2.99
CA VAL A 31 25.22 38.83 -1.64
C VAL A 31 23.74 38.46 -1.64
N ILE A 32 22.90 39.24 -2.31
CA ILE A 32 21.45 38.96 -2.40
C ILE A 32 21.18 37.67 -3.18
N GLY A 33 21.89 37.48 -4.30
CA GLY A 33 21.80 36.24 -5.08
C GLY A 33 22.21 35.00 -4.29
N LEU A 34 23.26 35.12 -3.46
CA LEU A 34 23.75 34.03 -2.63
C LEU A 34 22.77 33.68 -1.51
N ILE A 35 22.12 34.67 -0.88
CA ILE A 35 21.07 34.45 0.13
C ILE A 35 19.89 33.73 -0.52
N PHE A 36 19.44 34.15 -1.69
CA PHE A 36 18.34 33.49 -2.41
C PHE A 36 18.66 32.02 -2.75
N ALA A 37 19.87 31.74 -3.24
CA ALA A 37 20.31 30.37 -3.53
C ALA A 37 20.35 29.49 -2.30
N ILE A 38 20.81 30.00 -1.14
CA ILE A 38 20.82 29.27 0.12
C ILE A 38 19.40 28.98 0.61
N CYS A 39 18.50 29.99 0.60
CA CYS A 39 17.10 29.79 1.03
C CYS A 39 16.38 28.77 0.16
N ALA A 40 16.52 28.86 -1.16
CA ALA A 40 15.92 27.90 -2.09
C ALA A 40 16.50 26.49 -1.91
N SER A 41 17.80 26.36 -1.67
CA SER A 41 18.45 25.06 -1.38
C SER A 41 17.92 24.44 -0.08
N LEU A 42 17.69 25.24 0.96
CA LEU A 42 17.09 24.77 2.22
C LEU A 42 15.66 24.28 2.01
N LEU A 43 14.85 24.98 1.20
CA LEU A 43 13.49 24.55 0.88
C LEU A 43 13.48 23.24 0.08
N VAL A 44 14.37 23.06 -0.89
CA VAL A 44 14.52 21.81 -1.64
C VAL A 44 14.96 20.67 -0.71
N PHE A 45 15.92 20.94 0.20
CA PHE A 45 16.38 19.95 1.16
C PHE A 45 15.27 19.52 2.12
N ASP A 46 14.45 20.46 2.58
CA ASP A 46 13.31 20.15 3.46
C ASP A 46 12.24 19.31 2.72
N GLN A 47 11.96 19.62 1.45
CA GLN A 47 11.08 18.80 0.62
C GLN A 47 11.61 17.38 0.37
N ILE A 48 12.91 17.23 0.11
CA ILE A 48 13.54 15.90 -0.03
C ILE A 48 13.43 15.12 1.28
N LYS A 49 13.57 15.80 2.42
CA LYS A 49 13.43 15.18 3.74
C LYS A 49 11.99 14.77 4.04
N GLN A 50 10.99 15.59 3.66
CA GLN A 50 9.56 15.27 3.83
C GLN A 50 9.10 14.11 2.93
N ASN A 51 9.74 13.92 1.77
CA ASN A 51 9.42 12.80 0.86
C ASN A 51 10.08 11.48 1.24
N LYS A 52 10.93 11.45 2.27
CA LYS A 52 11.46 10.18 2.77
C LYS A 52 10.39 9.46 3.57
N SER A 53 10.16 8.20 3.24
CA SER A 53 9.30 7.33 4.04
C SER A 53 9.71 7.37 5.50
N ALA A 54 8.72 7.46 6.38
CA ALA A 54 8.95 7.45 7.83
C ALA A 54 9.40 6.06 8.31
N PHE A 55 9.10 5.03 7.52
CA PHE A 55 9.36 3.63 7.81
C PHE A 55 9.93 2.92 6.59
N THR A 56 10.74 1.90 6.86
CA THR A 56 11.16 0.92 5.85
C THR A 56 10.51 -0.41 6.19
N ILE A 57 9.90 -1.05 5.20
CA ILE A 57 9.27 -2.36 5.32
C ILE A 57 10.13 -3.37 4.56
N ALA A 58 10.75 -4.30 5.28
CA ALA A 58 11.59 -5.31 4.65
C ALA A 58 10.75 -6.34 3.90
N ASP A 59 9.65 -6.77 4.49
CA ASP A 59 8.70 -7.73 3.94
C ASP A 59 7.29 -7.35 4.36
N LEU A 60 6.36 -7.34 3.39
CA LEU A 60 4.95 -7.11 3.61
C LEU A 60 4.16 -8.25 2.96
N ARG A 61 3.42 -8.98 3.75
CA ARG A 61 2.48 -10.00 3.30
C ARG A 61 1.05 -9.59 3.63
N LYS A 62 0.19 -9.57 2.62
CA LYS A 62 -1.23 -9.29 2.75
C LYS A 62 -2.01 -10.52 2.29
N GLN A 63 -2.65 -11.20 3.22
CA GLN A 63 -3.39 -12.45 2.99
C GLN A 63 -4.86 -12.24 3.25
N LEU A 64 -5.67 -12.54 2.24
CA LEU A 64 -7.12 -12.58 2.29
C LEU A 64 -7.57 -14.04 2.30
N THR A 65 -8.35 -14.43 3.30
CA THR A 65 -9.00 -15.74 3.38
C THR A 65 -10.51 -15.56 3.34
N ILE A 66 -11.16 -16.13 2.34
CA ILE A 66 -12.62 -16.12 2.20
C ILE A 66 -13.15 -17.41 2.82
N HIS A 67 -14.11 -17.30 3.74
CA HIS A 67 -14.50 -18.41 4.61
C HIS A 67 -15.70 -19.20 4.10
N ASP A 68 -16.54 -18.59 3.29
CA ASP A 68 -17.78 -19.22 2.81
C ASP A 68 -17.91 -19.13 1.28
N THR A 69 -18.63 -20.07 0.70
CA THR A 69 -18.86 -20.14 -0.75
C THR A 69 -19.71 -18.98 -1.26
N GLY A 70 -20.45 -18.27 -0.40
CA GLY A 70 -21.18 -17.06 -0.74
C GLY A 70 -20.29 -15.83 -0.85
N GLY A 71 -19.07 -15.87 -0.28
CA GLY A 71 -18.16 -14.73 -0.24
C GLY A 71 -18.61 -13.64 0.74
N SER A 72 -19.52 -14.00 1.67
CA SER A 72 -20.06 -13.03 2.63
C SER A 72 -19.11 -12.76 3.79
N LYS A 73 -18.23 -13.70 4.13
CA LYS A 73 -17.27 -13.58 5.23
C LYS A 73 -15.85 -13.81 4.76
N ALA A 74 -14.98 -12.86 5.09
CA ALA A 74 -13.57 -13.00 4.82
C ALA A 74 -12.74 -12.34 5.93
N THR A 75 -11.50 -12.81 6.11
CA THR A 75 -10.52 -12.20 7.01
C THR A 75 -9.32 -11.74 6.21
N LEU A 76 -8.86 -10.54 6.49
CA LEU A 76 -7.57 -10.06 5.98
C LEU A 76 -6.56 -10.00 7.12
N ILE A 77 -5.37 -10.53 6.84
CA ILE A 77 -4.21 -10.43 7.72
C ILE A 77 -3.08 -9.79 6.91
N GLN A 78 -2.57 -8.67 7.40
CA GLN A 78 -1.38 -8.02 6.87
C GLN A 78 -0.27 -8.15 7.90
N THR A 79 0.80 -8.85 7.56
CA THR A 79 2.03 -8.92 8.37
C THR A 79 3.13 -8.14 7.68
N GLN A 80 3.92 -7.40 8.45
CA GLN A 80 5.04 -6.65 7.91
C GLN A 80 6.18 -6.51 8.91
N MET A 81 7.40 -6.66 8.41
CA MET A 81 8.61 -6.36 9.18
C MET A 81 8.98 -4.89 8.94
N THR A 82 8.76 -4.06 9.95
CA THR A 82 8.86 -2.60 9.85
C THR A 82 9.99 -2.07 10.73
N ALA A 83 10.79 -1.18 10.19
CA ALA A 83 11.79 -0.41 10.92
C ALA A 83 11.48 1.09 10.81
N ALA A 84 11.53 1.82 11.93
CA ALA A 84 11.39 3.26 11.94
C ALA A 84 12.66 3.92 11.38
N CYS A 85 12.51 4.83 10.42
CA CYS A 85 13.63 5.61 9.86
C CYS A 85 14.07 6.74 10.78
N HIS A 86 13.19 7.19 11.69
CA HIS A 86 13.44 8.28 12.63
C HIS A 86 12.97 7.93 14.03
N ALA A 87 13.78 8.23 15.04
CA ALA A 87 13.48 7.98 16.46
C ALA A 87 12.28 8.80 16.99
N SER A 88 11.83 9.82 16.28
CA SER A 88 10.70 10.68 16.68
C SER A 88 9.32 10.07 16.38
N ASN A 89 9.24 9.00 15.58
CA ASN A 89 7.97 8.40 15.23
C ASN A 89 7.43 7.59 16.43
N SER A 90 6.31 8.02 16.97
CA SER A 90 5.63 7.38 18.11
C SER A 90 4.43 6.54 17.72
N GLU A 91 4.02 6.62 16.44
CA GLU A 91 2.82 5.98 15.91
C GLU A 91 3.10 5.38 14.53
N TYR A 92 2.43 4.26 14.24
CA TYR A 92 2.35 3.69 12.92
C TYR A 92 0.90 3.68 12.43
N TRP A 93 0.69 4.12 11.17
CA TRP A 93 -0.61 4.21 10.55
C TRP A 93 -0.73 3.24 9.38
N PHE A 94 -1.60 2.26 9.50
CA PHE A 94 -2.08 1.48 8.37
C PHE A 94 -3.11 2.31 7.61
N ARG A 95 -2.84 2.59 6.35
CA ARG A 95 -3.62 3.53 5.52
C ARG A 95 -4.24 2.84 4.33
N ASN A 96 -5.21 3.52 3.70
CA ASN A 96 -5.85 3.08 2.46
C ASN A 96 -6.51 1.70 2.55
N ILE A 97 -7.07 1.35 3.72
CA ILE A 97 -7.81 0.12 3.89
C ILE A 97 -9.21 0.33 3.31
N ARG A 98 -9.50 -0.35 2.21
CA ARG A 98 -10.75 -0.23 1.46
C ARG A 98 -11.46 -1.57 1.39
N ALA A 99 -12.80 -1.54 1.32
CA ALA A 99 -13.62 -2.69 0.99
C ALA A 99 -14.82 -2.31 0.14
N ILE A 100 -15.30 -3.27 -0.60
CA ILE A 100 -16.68 -3.36 -1.05
C ILE A 100 -17.37 -4.14 0.06
N GLY A 101 -18.44 -3.63 0.67
CA GLY A 101 -19.03 -4.20 1.89
C GLY A 101 -18.56 -3.51 3.17
N SER A 102 -18.74 -4.15 4.31
CA SER A 102 -18.33 -3.60 5.62
C SER A 102 -17.03 -4.20 6.12
N ILE A 103 -16.29 -3.43 6.92
CA ILE A 103 -15.08 -3.87 7.61
C ILE A 103 -15.29 -3.69 9.11
N SER A 104 -14.91 -4.71 9.86
CA SER A 104 -15.04 -4.73 11.32
C SER A 104 -13.84 -5.40 11.99
N ASN A 105 -13.83 -5.44 13.31
CA ASN A 105 -12.90 -6.20 14.15
C ASN A 105 -11.41 -5.94 13.89
N PHE A 106 -11.05 -4.66 13.68
CA PHE A 106 -9.64 -4.28 13.56
C PHE A 106 -8.83 -4.66 14.79
N LYS A 107 -7.71 -5.37 14.57
CA LYS A 107 -6.71 -5.70 15.60
C LYS A 107 -5.32 -5.45 15.05
N ILE A 108 -4.46 -4.88 15.89
CA ILE A 108 -3.03 -4.73 15.61
C ILE A 108 -2.26 -5.50 16.68
N ASN A 109 -1.45 -6.49 16.26
CA ASN A 109 -0.77 -7.42 17.15
C ASN A 109 -1.73 -8.06 18.18
N GLY A 110 -2.96 -8.41 17.74
CA GLY A 110 -4.01 -9.00 18.58
C GLY A 110 -4.79 -8.00 19.46
N ASN A 111 -4.39 -6.73 19.54
CA ASN A 111 -5.01 -5.71 20.37
C ASN A 111 -5.88 -4.75 19.54
N HIS A 112 -6.81 -4.06 20.20
CA HIS A 112 -7.54 -2.98 19.55
C HIS A 112 -6.60 -1.85 19.12
N PRO A 113 -6.85 -1.19 17.96
CA PRO A 113 -6.05 -0.06 17.53
C PRO A 113 -6.15 1.11 18.52
N ALA A 114 -5.10 1.93 18.60
CA ALA A 114 -5.08 3.14 19.39
C ALA A 114 -6.04 4.21 18.85
N ALA A 115 -6.23 4.25 17.53
CA ALA A 115 -7.21 5.07 16.84
C ALA A 115 -7.62 4.42 15.52
N GLN A 116 -8.87 4.64 15.12
CA GLN A 116 -9.36 4.32 13.79
C GLN A 116 -10.37 5.36 13.34
N PHE A 117 -10.36 5.69 12.05
CA PHE A 117 -11.35 6.57 11.45
C PHE A 117 -11.51 6.27 9.96
N LEU A 118 -12.63 6.69 9.39
CA LEU A 118 -12.93 6.58 7.97
C LEU A 118 -12.70 7.94 7.31
N GLU A 119 -11.81 7.98 6.32
CA GLU A 119 -11.48 9.17 5.56
C GLU A 119 -11.53 8.86 4.06
N ASN A 120 -12.29 9.63 3.29
CA ASN A 120 -12.42 9.47 1.84
C ASN A 120 -12.73 8.03 1.40
N GLY A 121 -13.59 7.30 2.14
CA GLY A 121 -13.95 5.92 1.86
C GLY A 121 -12.86 4.89 2.17
N SER A 122 -11.84 5.27 2.92
CA SER A 122 -10.75 4.39 3.36
C SER A 122 -10.60 4.44 4.87
N TYR A 123 -10.42 3.29 5.52
CA TYR A 123 -10.07 3.26 6.92
C TYR A 123 -8.60 3.57 7.11
N GLN A 124 -8.33 4.34 8.17
CA GLN A 124 -7.01 4.63 8.71
C GLN A 124 -6.97 4.03 10.10
N VAL A 125 -5.96 3.21 10.40
CA VAL A 125 -5.86 2.48 11.67
C VAL A 125 -4.48 2.69 12.27
N CYS A 126 -4.43 3.13 13.52
CA CYS A 126 -3.22 3.54 14.21
C CYS A 126 -2.85 2.62 15.36
N MET A 127 -1.56 2.41 15.54
CA MET A 127 -0.98 1.88 16.77
C MET A 127 0.10 2.81 17.33
N LYS A 128 0.23 2.85 18.65
CA LYS A 128 1.39 3.43 19.30
C LYS A 128 2.57 2.47 19.17
N LEU A 129 3.69 3.01 18.73
CA LEU A 129 4.91 2.21 18.61
C LEU A 129 5.53 1.99 19.98
N PRO A 130 5.88 0.74 20.33
CA PRO A 130 6.65 0.48 21.53
C PRO A 130 8.03 1.16 21.45
N PRO A 131 8.63 1.52 22.61
CA PRO A 131 9.92 2.22 22.64
C PRO A 131 11.05 1.51 21.88
N GLU A 132 11.00 0.18 21.82
CA GLU A 132 11.98 -0.67 21.15
C GLU A 132 11.98 -0.45 19.63
N LEU A 133 10.83 -0.14 19.02
CA LEU A 133 10.73 0.17 17.60
C LEU A 133 11.36 1.51 17.20
N LYS A 134 11.63 2.40 18.18
CA LYS A 134 12.28 3.68 17.95
C LYS A 134 13.79 3.53 17.65
N ALA A 135 14.35 2.37 17.85
CA ALA A 135 15.79 2.09 17.73
C ALA A 135 16.06 1.14 16.56
N THR A 136 15.92 1.55 15.32
CA THR A 136 16.45 0.88 14.10
C THR A 136 16.31 -0.66 14.01
N GLN A 137 15.80 -1.35 15.03
CA GLN A 137 15.49 -2.77 15.01
C GLN A 137 14.11 -2.96 14.38
N GLY A 138 14.05 -3.79 13.35
CA GLY A 138 12.79 -4.18 12.73
C GLY A 138 11.87 -4.86 13.75
N SER A 139 10.58 -4.59 13.67
CA SER A 139 9.54 -5.27 14.46
C SER A 139 8.46 -5.78 13.55
N ASP A 140 7.93 -6.94 13.88
CA ASP A 140 6.80 -7.51 13.18
C ASP A 140 5.52 -6.84 13.63
N LEU A 141 4.82 -6.25 12.66
CA LEU A 141 3.49 -5.69 12.84
C LEU A 141 2.47 -6.55 12.12
N THR A 142 1.40 -6.89 12.81
CA THR A 142 0.28 -7.65 12.24
C THR A 142 -1.01 -6.86 12.38
N LEU A 143 -1.61 -6.47 11.27
CA LEU A 143 -2.97 -5.93 11.20
C LEU A 143 -3.92 -7.05 10.75
N SER A 144 -5.03 -7.24 11.46
CA SER A 144 -6.12 -8.11 11.02
C SER A 144 -7.46 -7.41 11.11
N TYR A 145 -8.39 -7.78 10.23
CA TYR A 145 -9.76 -7.31 10.22
C TYR A 145 -10.66 -8.24 9.40
N GLU A 146 -11.95 -8.12 9.62
CA GLU A 146 -12.98 -8.95 9.00
C GLU A 146 -13.76 -8.14 7.97
N TYR A 147 -14.09 -8.81 6.87
CA TYR A 147 -15.01 -8.32 5.83
C TYR A 147 -16.35 -9.01 5.95
N GLU A 148 -17.42 -8.23 5.75
CA GLU A 148 -18.77 -8.74 5.56
C GLU A 148 -19.30 -8.26 4.21
N ASP A 149 -19.88 -9.20 3.43
CA ASP A 149 -20.49 -9.00 2.11
C ASP A 149 -19.56 -8.38 1.04
N ALA A 150 -18.23 -8.60 1.19
CA ALA A 150 -17.24 -7.96 0.33
C ALA A 150 -16.91 -8.75 -0.95
N PHE A 151 -17.12 -10.07 -0.96
CA PHE A 151 -16.70 -10.97 -2.05
C PHE A 151 -17.86 -11.82 -2.58
N THR A 152 -19.06 -11.25 -2.63
CA THR A 152 -20.29 -11.92 -3.11
C THR A 152 -20.37 -12.01 -4.63
N GLN A 153 -19.57 -11.24 -5.35
CA GLN A 153 -19.46 -11.29 -6.82
C GLN A 153 -18.50 -12.39 -7.26
N THR A 154 -18.61 -12.82 -8.52
CA THR A 154 -17.68 -13.81 -9.12
C THR A 154 -16.29 -13.26 -9.36
N GLU A 155 -16.12 -11.96 -9.29
CA GLU A 155 -14.86 -11.24 -9.42
C GLU A 155 -14.42 -10.69 -8.05
N GLY A 156 -13.15 -10.87 -7.72
CA GLY A 156 -12.54 -10.32 -6.51
C GLY A 156 -11.29 -9.51 -6.82
N LEU A 157 -10.97 -8.58 -5.92
CA LEU A 157 -9.80 -7.72 -6.00
C LEU A 157 -9.18 -7.57 -4.61
N LEU A 158 -7.88 -7.90 -4.50
CA LEU A 158 -7.04 -7.55 -3.36
C LEU A 158 -6.02 -6.53 -3.82
N SER A 159 -5.97 -5.37 -3.18
CA SER A 159 -5.00 -4.34 -3.54
C SER A 159 -4.19 -3.84 -2.34
N HIS A 160 -3.02 -3.27 -2.65
CA HIS A 160 -2.15 -2.59 -1.70
C HIS A 160 -1.53 -1.36 -2.33
N VAL A 161 -1.73 -0.20 -1.69
CA VAL A 161 -1.05 1.05 -2.05
C VAL A 161 0.24 1.14 -1.24
N VAL A 162 1.38 1.20 -1.91
CA VAL A 162 2.69 1.28 -1.26
C VAL A 162 2.90 2.66 -0.68
N GLY A 163 2.72 2.78 0.63
CA GLY A 163 2.85 4.05 1.37
C GLY A 163 4.22 4.28 1.99
N ASP A 164 4.98 3.20 2.21
CA ASP A 164 6.31 3.21 2.82
C ASP A 164 7.33 2.52 1.93
N ASP A 165 8.62 2.81 2.13
CA ASP A 165 9.71 2.15 1.40
C ASP A 165 9.69 0.64 1.69
N THR A 166 9.19 -0.13 0.72
CA THR A 166 8.94 -1.57 0.85
C THR A 166 9.87 -2.35 -0.06
N ARG A 167 10.59 -3.34 0.49
CA ARG A 167 11.51 -4.18 -0.30
C ARG A 167 10.82 -5.35 -0.96
N GLN A 168 9.84 -5.95 -0.29
CA GLN A 168 9.09 -7.08 -0.82
C GLN A 168 7.62 -6.98 -0.44
N LEU A 169 6.73 -7.23 -1.42
CA LEU A 169 5.28 -7.26 -1.23
C LEU A 169 4.75 -8.59 -1.73
N HIS A 170 4.01 -9.29 -0.86
CA HIS A 170 3.31 -10.54 -1.13
C HIS A 170 1.80 -10.33 -1.00
N LEU A 171 1.05 -10.63 -2.04
CA LEU A 171 -0.40 -10.67 -2.04
C LEU A 171 -0.86 -12.11 -2.15
N VAL A 172 -1.70 -12.55 -1.22
CA VAL A 172 -2.20 -13.93 -1.16
C VAL A 172 -3.70 -13.92 -1.00
N VAL A 173 -4.39 -14.75 -1.78
CA VAL A 173 -5.83 -14.98 -1.67
C VAL A 173 -6.08 -16.47 -1.52
N GLU A 174 -6.89 -16.83 -0.54
CA GLU A 174 -7.34 -18.20 -0.29
C GLU A 174 -8.86 -18.26 -0.37
N LEU A 175 -9.37 -19.10 -1.28
CA LEU A 175 -10.79 -19.36 -1.49
C LEU A 175 -11.25 -20.54 -0.62
N PRO A 176 -12.52 -20.58 -0.22
CA PRO A 176 -13.10 -21.71 0.49
C PRO A 176 -13.17 -22.95 -0.42
N GLU A 177 -13.26 -24.11 0.20
CA GLU A 177 -13.59 -25.35 -0.49
C GLU A 177 -14.91 -25.21 -1.25
N GLY A 178 -14.97 -25.73 -2.49
CA GLY A 178 -16.15 -25.61 -3.36
C GLY A 178 -16.14 -24.39 -4.28
N ARG A 179 -15.09 -23.55 -4.20
CA ARG A 179 -14.85 -22.49 -5.20
C ARG A 179 -13.51 -22.69 -5.88
N SER A 180 -13.50 -22.49 -7.20
CA SER A 180 -12.29 -22.63 -8.01
C SER A 180 -11.96 -21.34 -8.75
N ILE A 181 -10.68 -20.99 -8.76
CA ILE A 181 -10.13 -19.87 -9.53
C ILE A 181 -10.22 -20.22 -11.01
N THR A 182 -10.89 -19.37 -11.79
CA THR A 182 -11.04 -19.54 -13.24
C THR A 182 -10.04 -18.66 -14.01
N SER A 183 -9.70 -17.51 -13.46
CA SER A 183 -8.66 -16.64 -14.00
C SER A 183 -8.08 -15.76 -12.90
N ALA A 184 -6.82 -15.33 -13.06
CA ALA A 184 -6.19 -14.36 -12.18
C ALA A 184 -5.25 -13.46 -12.97
N LYS A 185 -5.16 -12.20 -12.58
CA LYS A 185 -4.20 -11.23 -13.11
C LYS A 185 -3.57 -10.41 -11.99
N PHE A 186 -2.31 -10.05 -12.18
CA PHE A 186 -1.57 -9.16 -11.29
C PHE A 186 -1.12 -7.94 -12.09
N PHE A 187 -1.37 -6.75 -11.57
CA PHE A 187 -1.05 -5.51 -12.24
C PHE A 187 -0.75 -4.40 -11.25
N CYS A 188 -0.04 -3.39 -11.72
CA CYS A 188 0.26 -2.16 -10.99
C CYS A 188 -0.56 -1.02 -11.59
N ARG A 189 -1.13 -0.16 -10.74
CA ARG A 189 -1.81 1.07 -11.13
C ARG A 189 -1.10 2.27 -10.53
N GLN A 190 -0.69 3.19 -11.38
CA GLN A 190 -0.05 4.44 -10.97
C GLN A 190 -0.44 5.57 -11.92
N ASP A 191 -0.84 6.72 -11.38
CA ASP A 191 -1.23 7.93 -12.16
C ASP A 191 -2.32 7.66 -13.21
N GLY A 192 -3.22 6.71 -12.93
CA GLY A 192 -4.29 6.31 -13.86
C GLY A 192 -3.85 5.34 -14.96
N VAL A 193 -2.58 4.95 -14.99
CA VAL A 193 -2.04 3.95 -15.93
C VAL A 193 -1.99 2.59 -15.25
N GLU A 194 -2.51 1.58 -15.95
CA GLU A 194 -2.44 0.17 -15.52
C GLU A 194 -1.34 -0.54 -16.30
N GLU A 195 -0.41 -1.17 -15.59
CA GLU A 195 0.70 -1.95 -16.13
C GLU A 195 0.55 -3.40 -15.71
N ALA A 196 0.42 -4.32 -16.65
CA ALA A 196 0.39 -5.74 -16.38
C ALA A 196 1.75 -6.23 -15.86
N LEU A 197 1.72 -7.04 -14.81
CA LEU A 197 2.91 -7.65 -14.21
C LEU A 197 2.97 -9.14 -14.56
N LEU A 198 3.97 -9.84 -14.02
CA LEU A 198 4.05 -11.29 -14.17
C LEU A 198 2.78 -11.97 -13.65
N PRO A 199 2.28 -13.00 -14.34
CA PRO A 199 1.08 -13.72 -13.91
C PRO A 199 1.25 -14.25 -12.47
N PRO A 200 0.20 -14.17 -11.64
CA PRO A 200 0.24 -14.74 -10.30
C PRO A 200 0.29 -16.28 -10.36
N VAL A 201 0.81 -16.88 -9.31
CA VAL A 201 0.87 -18.33 -9.15
C VAL A 201 -0.45 -18.82 -8.57
N VAL A 202 -1.10 -19.78 -9.22
CA VAL A 202 -2.32 -20.43 -8.73
C VAL A 202 -1.96 -21.84 -8.27
N THR A 203 -2.28 -22.15 -7.02
CA THR A 203 -2.00 -23.44 -6.40
C THR A 203 -3.30 -24.11 -5.98
N GLY A 204 -3.52 -25.36 -6.40
CA GLY A 204 -4.66 -26.18 -5.99
C GLY A 204 -6.04 -25.59 -6.33
N GLN A 205 -6.12 -24.69 -7.29
CA GLN A 205 -7.35 -23.99 -7.74
C GLN A 205 -8.01 -23.05 -6.71
N THR A 206 -7.55 -23.05 -5.47
CA THR A 206 -8.13 -22.24 -4.38
C THR A 206 -7.20 -21.17 -3.83
N LYS A 207 -5.93 -21.18 -4.19
CA LYS A 207 -4.94 -20.23 -3.70
C LYS A 207 -4.26 -19.48 -4.83
N ILE A 208 -4.13 -18.16 -4.68
CA ILE A 208 -3.41 -17.27 -5.62
C ILE A 208 -2.35 -16.53 -4.83
N GLU A 209 -1.15 -16.44 -5.41
CA GLU A 209 -0.04 -15.70 -4.83
C GLU A 209 0.61 -14.80 -5.90
N ALA A 210 0.93 -13.58 -5.51
CA ALA A 210 1.64 -12.63 -6.35
C ALA A 210 2.72 -11.93 -5.52
N ASP A 211 3.93 -11.86 -6.07
CA ASP A 211 5.11 -11.31 -5.40
C ASP A 211 5.73 -10.21 -6.24
N ILE A 212 6.20 -9.15 -5.59
CA ILE A 212 6.96 -8.10 -6.23
C ILE A 212 8.10 -7.63 -5.33
N LYS A 213 9.29 -7.49 -5.89
CA LYS A 213 10.46 -6.92 -5.23
C LYS A 213 10.57 -5.43 -5.55
N ASN A 214 10.90 -4.65 -4.53
CA ASN A 214 11.06 -3.19 -4.61
C ASN A 214 9.85 -2.52 -5.29
N PRO A 215 8.62 -2.70 -4.75
CA PRO A 215 7.45 -2.08 -5.31
C PRO A 215 7.60 -0.56 -5.29
N ARG A 216 7.04 0.10 -6.31
CA ARG A 216 7.13 1.56 -6.46
C ARG A 216 6.30 2.27 -5.39
N LEU A 217 6.91 3.23 -4.70
CA LEU A 217 6.22 4.08 -3.73
C LEU A 217 5.08 4.86 -4.41
N GLY A 218 3.92 4.92 -3.77
CA GLY A 218 2.70 5.55 -4.28
C GLY A 218 1.92 4.73 -5.30
N ALA A 219 2.45 3.60 -5.78
CA ALA A 219 1.75 2.72 -6.69
C ALA A 219 0.78 1.79 -5.96
N GLU A 220 -0.33 1.44 -6.61
CA GLU A 220 -1.30 0.44 -6.16
C GLU A 220 -1.04 -0.88 -6.89
N TYR A 221 -0.73 -1.95 -6.16
CA TYR A 221 -0.57 -3.30 -6.69
C TYR A 221 -1.87 -4.07 -6.48
N CYS A 222 -2.38 -4.67 -7.56
CA CYS A 222 -3.70 -5.27 -7.62
C CYS A 222 -3.60 -6.73 -8.04
N LEU A 223 -4.09 -7.63 -7.20
CA LEU A 223 -4.35 -9.02 -7.51
C LEU A 223 -5.85 -9.20 -7.72
N GLN A 224 -6.27 -9.42 -8.96
CA GLN A 224 -7.65 -9.61 -9.38
C GLN A 224 -7.84 -11.06 -9.78
N TRP A 225 -8.98 -11.64 -9.44
CA TRP A 225 -9.33 -13.01 -9.81
C TRP A 225 -10.81 -13.13 -10.13
N ASN A 226 -11.13 -14.16 -10.93
CA ASN A 226 -12.46 -14.66 -11.08
C ASN A 226 -12.55 -16.07 -10.49
N TRP A 227 -13.70 -16.40 -9.96
CA TRP A 227 -13.98 -17.70 -9.40
C TRP A 227 -15.30 -18.27 -9.90
N SER A 228 -15.47 -19.60 -9.81
CA SER A 228 -16.72 -20.31 -10.06
C SER A 228 -17.03 -21.25 -8.92
N GLU A 229 -18.30 -21.56 -8.71
CA GLU A 229 -18.70 -22.63 -7.81
C GLU A 229 -18.33 -23.99 -8.43
N GLU A 230 -17.56 -24.80 -7.69
CA GLU A 230 -17.37 -26.20 -8.06
C GLU A 230 -18.68 -26.97 -7.86
N GLY A 231 -19.56 -27.00 -8.78
CA GLY A 231 -20.77 -27.78 -8.49
C GLY A 231 -21.74 -27.88 -9.62
N ILE A 232 -21.76 -26.95 -10.55
CA ILE A 232 -22.74 -26.99 -11.65
C ILE A 232 -22.35 -28.06 -12.68
N PHE A 233 -21.09 -28.28 -12.95
CA PHE A 233 -20.63 -29.26 -13.96
C PHE A 233 -20.53 -30.70 -13.44
N LYS A 234 -20.23 -30.95 -12.16
CA LYS A 234 -20.23 -32.32 -11.61
C LYS A 234 -21.63 -32.91 -11.44
N LYS A 235 -22.68 -32.10 -11.27
CA LYS A 235 -24.07 -32.59 -11.23
C LYS A 235 -24.62 -32.95 -12.61
N LEU A 236 -24.20 -32.26 -13.67
CA LEU A 236 -24.62 -32.59 -15.04
C LEU A 236 -23.92 -33.83 -15.61
N GLY A 237 -22.66 -34.12 -15.22
CA GLY A 237 -21.91 -35.30 -15.67
C GLY A 237 -22.34 -36.64 -15.02
N ARG A 238 -23.28 -36.66 -14.07
CA ARG A 238 -23.85 -37.90 -13.49
C ARG A 238 -25.20 -38.33 -14.10
N PHE A 239 -25.68 -37.58 -15.08
CA PHE A 239 -26.94 -37.89 -15.77
C PHE A 239 -26.74 -38.33 -17.23
N PHE A 240 -25.51 -38.62 -17.63
CA PHE A 240 -25.21 -39.24 -18.93
C PHE A 240 -24.43 -40.52 -18.75
#